data_3502f98ff886d01be92d5303a10b1ac1
#
_entry.id   3502f98ff886d01be92d5303a10b1ac1
#
_cell.length_a   1.000
_cell.length_b   1.000
_cell.length_c   1.000
_cell.angle_alpha   90.00
_cell.angle_beta   90.00
_cell.angle_gamma   90.00
#
_symmetry.space_group_name_H-M   'P 1'
#
loop_
_entity.id
_entity.type
_entity.pdbx_description
1 polymer ?
#
loop_
_entity_poly.entity_id
_entity_poly.type
_entity_poly.pdbx_seq_one_letter_code
_entity_poly.pdbx_strand_id
1 'polypeptide(L)'
;MRSGRSFAVLVSLLATFALPAACGSEPRDGFGHEGDGALAGDGGGVLDDDGEAPPGELRDPVTCAEAAAARSYVGCDYWATPGANIVQDVFDFTIAVANVGSEPATVDVTGAGDLRWQITVGPGSLGKVHLPWIAELKGNAITSVTTSAVAKGSAYHVVSDRPVVVYQFSPLQFRAQGGDPGKSWSGCRKQLGADDCYSYSNDASLLLPSTAMTGTYRIMGSYGFSRRPIDESTQKPDPTKEPLPGYAPYFLVTATRDGTVVNVNLGPKGQVAAGGGIPATAAGGVVTFTLDAGDIAQVVSGVGRDYDFSGSLLTADKPVQVITGVPCIDFPLDVIACDHIEETVFPAETLGKHYVVAMPSGPTDAKVGHVVRFYGNVDGTTLTYKPQRPAGCPATLSAGDVVECGEVGIDFEVEGDHAFGVGTFLLGASKVDPQFTLLKSMGDPSQSFAVTVAQYRQKYVFLAPTDYTVSYVDVIASEGTKLTLDGEDVSSSLAPIGGTDWFAARIKLAPVNDGAHTLLSSKPTGIQVLGYGSYTSYQYPGGLNLGEIAPAPVK
;
A
#
# COMPACT_ATOMS: atom_id res chain seq x y z
N MET A 1 -14.53 57.95 -29.73
CA MET A 1 -15.95 58.39 -29.81
C MET A 1 -16.74 57.64 -28.77
N ARG A 2 -17.16 58.36 -27.77
CA ARG A 2 -18.43 58.35 -27.01
C ARG A 2 -18.85 57.01 -26.43
N SER A 3 -18.78 56.84 -25.14
CA SER A 3 -19.63 57.33 -24.01
C SER A 3 -20.74 56.32 -23.73
N GLY A 4 -21.11 55.90 -22.59
CA GLY A 4 -20.98 56.36 -21.23
C GLY A 4 -21.99 55.69 -20.31
N ARG A 5 -21.70 55.81 -19.01
CA ARG A 5 -22.60 55.96 -17.86
C ARG A 5 -23.44 54.76 -17.40
N SER A 6 -23.08 54.14 -16.29
CA SER A 6 -23.41 54.47 -14.87
C SER A 6 -24.89 54.58 -14.54
N PHE A 7 -25.36 53.74 -13.61
CA PHE A 7 -26.14 54.21 -12.45
C PHE A 7 -26.14 53.16 -11.32
N ALA A 8 -25.73 53.59 -10.16
CA ALA A 8 -25.85 52.92 -8.89
C ALA A 8 -27.16 53.30 -8.21
N VAL A 9 -27.79 52.42 -7.46
CA VAL A 9 -28.67 52.81 -6.36
C VAL A 9 -28.48 51.85 -5.18
N LEU A 10 -28.13 52.47 -4.08
CA LEU A 10 -28.03 52.02 -2.72
C LEU A 10 -29.42 51.91 -2.09
N VAL A 11 -29.72 50.87 -1.32
CA VAL A 11 -30.64 51.01 -0.17
C VAL A 11 -30.22 50.06 0.93
N SER A 12 -29.82 50.64 2.04
CA SER A 12 -29.60 50.03 3.35
C SER A 12 -30.92 49.79 4.06
N LEU A 13 -31.04 48.71 4.81
CA LEU A 13 -31.91 48.68 6.00
C LEU A 13 -31.28 47.77 7.07
N LEU A 14 -30.90 48.42 8.16
CA LEU A 14 -30.60 47.82 9.46
C LEU A 14 -31.88 47.32 10.13
N ALA A 15 -31.79 46.16 10.77
CA ALA A 15 -32.65 45.85 11.91
C ALA A 15 -31.87 45.01 12.93
N THR A 16 -31.55 45.65 14.00
CA THR A 16 -31.06 45.08 15.28
C THR A 16 -32.20 44.41 16.03
N PHE A 17 -31.99 43.23 16.59
CA PHE A 17 -32.63 42.83 17.85
C PHE A 17 -31.75 41.92 18.68
N ALA A 18 -31.88 42.10 19.98
CA ALA A 18 -30.98 41.80 21.06
C ALA A 18 -31.03 40.33 21.57
N LEU A 19 -29.90 39.94 22.22
CA LEU A 19 -29.74 38.81 23.12
C LEU A 19 -30.70 38.88 24.33
N PRO A 20 -30.91 37.73 25.02
CA PRO A 20 -30.29 37.68 26.32
C PRO A 20 -29.49 36.40 26.62
N ALA A 21 -28.41 36.58 27.37
CA ALA A 21 -27.62 35.58 28.03
C ALA A 21 -28.36 35.00 29.25
N ALA A 22 -28.16 33.73 29.50
CA ALA A 22 -28.35 33.15 30.84
C ALA A 22 -27.24 32.17 31.14
N CYS A 23 -26.44 32.52 32.12
CA CYS A 23 -25.48 31.66 32.84
C CYS A 23 -26.23 30.62 33.70
N GLY A 24 -25.60 29.42 33.83
CA GLY A 24 -25.98 28.43 34.80
C GLY A 24 -24.83 27.46 35.01
N SER A 25 -24.17 27.64 36.12
CA SER A 25 -22.96 26.99 36.65
C SER A 25 -23.13 25.52 36.99
N GLU A 26 -21.97 24.82 36.94
CA GLU A 26 -21.67 23.51 37.51
C GLU A 26 -22.04 23.40 39.02
N PRO A 27 -22.06 22.17 39.58
CA PRO A 27 -20.90 21.78 40.33
C PRO A 27 -20.48 20.28 40.22
N ARG A 28 -19.23 20.07 40.52
CA ARG A 28 -18.51 18.83 40.84
C ARG A 28 -18.91 18.31 42.22
N ASP A 29 -18.46 17.06 42.42
CA ASP A 29 -18.21 16.28 43.63
C ASP A 29 -19.19 15.11 43.83
N GLY A 30 -18.78 13.95 44.24
CA GLY A 30 -17.61 13.48 44.95
C GLY A 30 -17.74 11.97 45.21
N PHE A 31 -16.65 11.39 45.61
CA PHE A 31 -16.43 10.00 46.04
C PHE A 31 -17.36 9.57 47.20
N GLY A 32 -17.71 8.27 47.24
CA GLY A 32 -18.28 7.68 48.43
C GLY A 32 -18.38 6.16 48.34
N HIS A 33 -17.66 5.51 49.20
CA HIS A 33 -17.52 4.08 49.47
C HIS A 33 -18.70 3.47 50.21
N GLU A 34 -18.85 2.13 50.03
CA GLU A 34 -19.28 1.10 50.95
C GLU A 34 -20.77 0.94 51.36
N GLY A 35 -21.18 -0.32 51.34
CA GLY A 35 -22.22 -0.80 52.27
C GLY A 35 -23.00 -2.02 51.81
N ASP A 36 -22.68 -3.14 52.39
CA ASP A 36 -23.34 -4.46 52.39
C ASP A 36 -24.88 -4.48 52.51
N GLY A 37 -25.49 -5.50 51.91
CA GLY A 37 -26.87 -5.85 52.25
C GLY A 37 -27.50 -6.91 51.36
N ALA A 38 -27.32 -8.18 51.70
CA ALA A 38 -28.05 -9.30 51.12
C ALA A 38 -29.54 -9.27 51.46
N LEU A 39 -30.40 -9.68 50.50
CA LEU A 39 -31.55 -10.55 50.74
C LEU A 39 -32.10 -11.15 49.42
N ALA A 40 -32.44 -12.42 49.52
CA ALA A 40 -32.87 -13.32 48.46
C ALA A 40 -34.26 -13.02 47.89
N GLY A 41 -34.46 -13.39 46.62
CA GLY A 41 -35.79 -13.50 45.98
C GLY A 41 -35.67 -14.30 44.68
N ASP A 42 -36.23 -15.50 44.69
CA ASP A 42 -36.35 -16.45 43.58
C ASP A 42 -36.97 -15.85 42.33
N GLY A 43 -36.43 -16.24 41.16
CA GLY A 43 -37.07 -16.00 39.87
C GLY A 43 -36.14 -16.39 38.72
N GLY A 44 -36.31 -17.61 38.18
CA GLY A 44 -35.50 -18.21 37.13
C GLY A 44 -35.19 -17.26 35.95
N GLY A 45 -33.94 -16.86 35.84
CA GLY A 45 -33.33 -16.22 34.69
C GLY A 45 -32.22 -17.13 34.19
N VAL A 46 -32.26 -17.38 32.90
CA VAL A 46 -31.24 -18.08 32.13
C VAL A 46 -29.88 -17.51 32.50
N LEU A 47 -28.99 -18.35 32.97
CA LEU A 47 -27.60 -18.01 33.23
C LEU A 47 -26.97 -17.58 31.89
N ASP A 48 -26.62 -16.31 31.79
CA ASP A 48 -25.62 -15.87 30.83
C ASP A 48 -24.33 -16.60 31.19
N ASP A 49 -23.92 -17.44 30.28
CA ASP A 49 -22.65 -18.12 30.30
C ASP A 49 -21.57 -17.05 30.08
N ASP A 50 -20.95 -16.58 31.17
CA ASP A 50 -19.72 -15.76 31.12
C ASP A 50 -18.53 -16.59 30.60
N GLY A 51 -18.79 -17.43 29.63
CA GLY A 51 -17.77 -18.04 28.81
C GLY A 51 -17.03 -16.94 28.06
N GLU A 52 -15.80 -16.68 28.49
CA GLU A 52 -14.81 -15.99 27.70
C GLU A 52 -14.89 -16.55 26.27
N ALA A 53 -15.43 -15.74 25.34
CA ALA A 53 -15.54 -16.14 23.93
C ALA A 53 -14.17 -16.65 23.50
N PRO A 54 -14.07 -17.79 22.80
CA PRO A 54 -12.80 -18.25 22.25
C PRO A 54 -12.19 -17.09 21.46
N PRO A 55 -10.86 -16.92 21.40
CA PRO A 55 -10.19 -15.78 20.75
C PRO A 55 -10.86 -15.56 19.40
N GLY A 56 -11.64 -14.46 19.32
CA GLY A 56 -12.81 -14.35 18.47
C GLY A 56 -12.47 -14.57 17.00
N GLU A 57 -13.33 -15.27 16.30
CA GLU A 57 -13.52 -15.05 14.88
C GLU A 57 -13.37 -13.55 14.62
N LEU A 58 -12.32 -13.15 13.90
CA LEU A 58 -12.12 -11.76 13.51
C LEU A 58 -13.23 -11.41 12.52
N ARG A 59 -14.38 -11.06 13.08
CA ARG A 59 -15.55 -10.65 12.32
C ARG A 59 -15.25 -9.30 11.70
N ASP A 60 -15.47 -9.16 10.40
CA ASP A 60 -15.38 -7.86 9.75
C ASP A 60 -16.33 -6.87 10.43
N PRO A 61 -15.89 -5.62 10.64
CA PRO A 61 -16.73 -4.59 11.22
C PRO A 61 -17.94 -4.32 10.32
N VAL A 62 -19.11 -4.11 10.93
CA VAL A 62 -20.37 -3.84 10.24
C VAL A 62 -20.63 -2.33 10.13
N THR A 63 -20.07 -1.55 11.04
CA THR A 63 -20.20 -0.09 11.08
C THR A 63 -18.83 0.59 11.02
N CYS A 64 -18.82 1.86 10.60
CA CYS A 64 -17.60 2.66 10.60
C CYS A 64 -17.00 2.85 11.99
N ALA A 65 -17.84 2.88 13.04
CA ALA A 65 -17.38 2.96 14.42
C ALA A 65 -16.67 1.66 14.86
N GLU A 66 -17.22 0.49 14.49
CA GLU A 66 -16.55 -0.79 14.73
C GLU A 66 -15.25 -0.89 13.94
N ALA A 67 -15.23 -0.43 12.66
CA ALA A 67 -14.02 -0.42 11.85
C ALA A 67 -12.92 0.47 12.46
N ALA A 68 -13.28 1.64 12.97
CA ALA A 68 -12.36 2.52 13.66
C ALA A 68 -11.78 1.89 14.94
N ALA A 69 -12.60 1.14 15.68
CA ALA A 69 -12.16 0.44 16.89
C ALA A 69 -11.29 -0.78 16.59
N ALA A 70 -11.58 -1.50 15.50
CA ALA A 70 -10.88 -2.73 15.13
C ALA A 70 -9.45 -2.50 14.61
N ARG A 71 -9.15 -1.28 14.12
CA ARG A 71 -7.84 -0.92 13.52
C ARG A 71 -7.31 -2.00 12.59
N SER A 72 -8.01 -2.20 11.48
CA SER A 72 -7.59 -3.11 10.42
C SER A 72 -7.54 -2.37 9.09
N TYR A 73 -7.20 -3.07 8.00
CA TYR A 73 -7.27 -2.52 6.64
C TYR A 73 -8.69 -2.21 6.18
N VAL A 74 -9.72 -2.68 6.92
CA VAL A 74 -11.13 -2.39 6.67
C VAL A 74 -11.54 -1.11 7.39
N GLY A 75 -12.07 -0.14 6.67
CA GLY A 75 -12.42 1.18 7.22
C GLY A 75 -13.43 1.94 6.39
N CYS A 76 -13.60 3.23 6.71
CA CYS A 76 -14.56 4.11 6.01
C CYS A 76 -13.95 5.42 5.52
N ASP A 77 -12.66 5.66 5.78
CA ASP A 77 -11.98 6.91 5.46
C ASP A 77 -10.55 6.63 5.01
N TYR A 78 -10.22 7.01 3.76
CA TYR A 78 -8.94 6.71 3.12
C TYR A 78 -8.46 7.91 2.29
N TRP A 79 -7.16 7.92 2.00
CA TRP A 79 -6.50 8.95 1.20
C TRP A 79 -5.70 8.31 0.06
N ALA A 80 -6.27 8.26 -1.15
CA ALA A 80 -5.56 7.72 -2.29
C ALA A 80 -4.57 8.76 -2.86
N THR A 81 -3.35 8.31 -3.14
CA THR A 81 -2.22 9.21 -3.38
C THR A 81 -1.38 8.73 -4.55
N PRO A 82 -1.60 9.25 -5.78
CA PRO A 82 -0.75 8.93 -6.92
C PRO A 82 0.62 9.60 -6.78
N GLY A 83 1.68 8.82 -7.04
CA GLY A 83 3.06 9.28 -7.03
C GLY A 83 3.67 9.43 -8.42
N ALA A 84 4.99 9.61 -8.45
CA ALA A 84 5.76 9.70 -9.69
C ALA A 84 5.70 8.40 -10.47
N ASN A 85 5.33 8.47 -11.75
CA ASN A 85 5.20 7.35 -12.67
C ASN A 85 5.51 7.79 -14.09
N ILE A 86 6.12 6.92 -14.90
CA ILE A 86 6.50 7.20 -16.30
C ILE A 86 5.41 6.82 -17.29
N VAL A 87 4.30 6.25 -16.85
CA VAL A 87 3.21 5.81 -17.72
C VAL A 87 2.64 6.96 -18.56
N GLN A 88 2.16 6.64 -19.76
CA GLN A 88 1.49 7.62 -20.63
C GLN A 88 0.22 8.16 -19.93
N ASP A 89 -0.04 9.47 -20.06
CA ASP A 89 -1.15 10.16 -19.39
C ASP A 89 -2.55 9.65 -19.78
N VAL A 90 -2.63 8.85 -20.85
CA VAL A 90 -3.89 8.22 -21.27
C VAL A 90 -4.33 7.08 -20.35
N PHE A 91 -3.42 6.52 -19.55
CA PHE A 91 -3.73 5.56 -18.50
C PHE A 91 -4.04 6.32 -17.20
N ASP A 92 -5.17 6.05 -16.58
CA ASP A 92 -5.58 6.74 -15.36
C ASP A 92 -5.03 6.07 -14.10
N PHE A 93 -4.74 6.88 -13.10
CA PHE A 93 -4.68 6.38 -11.73
C PHE A 93 -6.05 5.83 -11.34
N THR A 94 -6.12 4.73 -10.60
CA THR A 94 -7.40 4.10 -10.30
C THR A 94 -7.44 3.64 -8.85
N ILE A 95 -8.57 3.87 -8.19
CA ILE A 95 -8.87 3.19 -6.92
C ILE A 95 -9.90 2.08 -7.15
N ALA A 96 -9.72 0.98 -6.44
CA ALA A 96 -10.67 -0.10 -6.35
C ALA A 96 -11.19 -0.20 -4.92
N VAL A 97 -12.50 -0.15 -4.76
CA VAL A 97 -13.18 -0.22 -3.46
C VAL A 97 -13.92 -1.54 -3.34
N ALA A 98 -13.54 -2.36 -2.37
CA ALA A 98 -14.17 -3.64 -2.08
C ALA A 98 -15.14 -3.51 -0.90
N ASN A 99 -16.39 -3.89 -1.09
CA ASN A 99 -17.37 -3.95 -0.02
C ASN A 99 -17.33 -5.33 0.66
N VAL A 100 -16.80 -5.36 1.87
CA VAL A 100 -16.68 -6.61 2.69
C VAL A 100 -17.94 -6.95 3.46
N GLY A 101 -18.93 -6.04 3.49
CA GLY A 101 -20.18 -6.16 4.24
C GLY A 101 -21.28 -6.91 3.48
N SER A 102 -22.45 -6.98 4.10
CA SER A 102 -23.68 -7.62 3.56
C SER A 102 -24.69 -6.64 2.95
N GLU A 103 -24.41 -5.33 3.05
CA GLU A 103 -25.27 -4.25 2.54
C GLU A 103 -24.50 -3.39 1.54
N PRO A 104 -25.14 -2.76 0.57
CA PRO A 104 -24.47 -1.84 -0.34
C PRO A 104 -23.77 -0.70 0.40
N ALA A 105 -22.58 -0.32 -0.02
CA ALA A 105 -21.82 0.81 0.48
C ALA A 105 -21.85 1.98 -0.52
N THR A 106 -22.16 3.18 -0.04
CA THR A 106 -22.02 4.41 -0.83
C THR A 106 -20.66 5.02 -0.54
N VAL A 107 -19.91 5.27 -1.59
CA VAL A 107 -18.55 5.79 -1.50
C VAL A 107 -18.44 7.11 -2.23
N ASP A 108 -18.06 8.15 -1.52
CA ASP A 108 -17.77 9.47 -2.03
C ASP A 108 -16.26 9.65 -2.18
N VAL A 109 -15.81 10.10 -3.35
CA VAL A 109 -14.41 10.43 -3.62
C VAL A 109 -14.32 11.90 -3.97
N THR A 110 -13.49 12.64 -3.26
CA THR A 110 -13.22 14.06 -3.52
C THR A 110 -11.74 14.27 -3.82
N GLY A 111 -11.45 15.17 -4.76
CA GLY A 111 -10.08 15.55 -5.13
C GLY A 111 -9.90 17.07 -5.12
N ALA A 112 -8.76 17.53 -5.61
CA ALA A 112 -8.44 18.96 -5.69
C ALA A 112 -9.53 19.75 -6.41
N GLY A 113 -9.83 20.94 -5.91
CA GLY A 113 -10.91 21.79 -6.42
C GLY A 113 -12.29 21.18 -6.16
N ASP A 114 -13.11 21.11 -7.19
CA ASP A 114 -14.49 20.60 -7.09
C ASP A 114 -14.65 19.18 -7.64
N LEU A 115 -13.53 18.43 -7.80
CA LEU A 115 -13.58 17.07 -8.32
C LEU A 115 -14.30 16.13 -7.34
N ARG A 116 -15.33 15.46 -7.83
CA ARG A 116 -16.16 14.53 -7.04
C ARG A 116 -16.60 13.35 -7.86
N TRP A 117 -16.56 12.18 -7.24
CA TRP A 117 -17.15 10.96 -7.75
C TRP A 117 -17.97 10.30 -6.65
N GLN A 118 -19.03 9.63 -7.01
CA GLN A 118 -19.81 8.80 -6.09
C GLN A 118 -20.12 7.48 -6.78
N ILE A 119 -19.87 6.38 -6.07
CA ILE A 119 -20.22 5.04 -6.51
C ILE A 119 -20.98 4.29 -5.42
N THR A 120 -21.79 3.33 -5.83
CA THR A 120 -22.41 2.36 -4.91
C THR A 120 -21.80 0.99 -5.18
N VAL A 121 -21.25 0.36 -4.15
CA VAL A 121 -20.59 -0.94 -4.23
C VAL A 121 -21.47 -1.99 -3.54
N GLY A 122 -21.95 -2.98 -4.29
CA GLY A 122 -22.75 -4.07 -3.75
C GLY A 122 -21.98 -4.97 -2.77
N PRO A 123 -22.68 -5.76 -1.95
CA PRO A 123 -22.06 -6.74 -1.03
C PRO A 123 -21.11 -7.70 -1.77
N GLY A 124 -19.91 -7.91 -1.23
CA GLY A 124 -18.91 -8.82 -1.82
C GLY A 124 -18.45 -8.44 -3.24
N SER A 125 -18.70 -7.20 -3.66
CA SER A 125 -18.39 -6.67 -4.98
C SER A 125 -17.30 -5.60 -4.91
N LEU A 126 -16.81 -5.20 -6.08
CA LEU A 126 -15.85 -4.14 -6.29
C LEU A 126 -16.42 -2.99 -7.12
N GLY A 127 -16.10 -1.76 -6.71
CA GLY A 127 -16.26 -0.55 -7.51
C GLY A 127 -14.90 0.01 -7.92
N LYS A 128 -14.81 0.60 -9.11
CA LYS A 128 -13.59 1.23 -9.63
C LYS A 128 -13.86 2.69 -9.88
N VAL A 129 -12.93 3.58 -9.52
CA VAL A 129 -12.97 5.01 -9.83
C VAL A 129 -11.67 5.39 -10.51
N HIS A 130 -11.76 5.81 -11.77
CA HIS A 130 -10.63 6.29 -12.55
C HIS A 130 -10.42 7.77 -12.26
N LEU A 131 -9.20 8.11 -11.88
CA LEU A 131 -8.84 9.42 -11.34
C LEU A 131 -7.70 10.03 -12.17
N PRO A 132 -7.69 11.33 -12.39
CA PRO A 132 -6.57 11.99 -13.07
C PRO A 132 -5.29 11.90 -12.24
N TRP A 133 -4.15 11.90 -12.92
CA TRP A 133 -2.85 12.07 -12.28
C TRP A 133 -2.70 13.48 -11.71
N ILE A 134 -1.91 13.60 -10.65
CA ILE A 134 -1.50 14.89 -10.09
C ILE A 134 -0.26 15.35 -10.86
N ALA A 135 -0.43 16.36 -11.70
CA ALA A 135 0.61 16.80 -12.64
C ALA A 135 1.93 17.20 -11.96
N GLU A 136 1.87 17.78 -10.76
CA GLU A 136 3.03 18.19 -9.97
C GLU A 136 3.87 17.02 -9.48
N LEU A 137 3.29 15.82 -9.38
CA LEU A 137 3.93 14.64 -8.79
C LEU A 137 4.33 13.60 -9.85
N LYS A 138 3.52 13.42 -10.90
CA LYS A 138 3.63 12.29 -11.81
C LYS A 138 4.94 12.24 -12.58
N GLY A 139 5.45 13.38 -13.08
CA GLY A 139 6.51 13.37 -14.07
C GLY A 139 6.04 12.85 -15.45
N ASN A 140 6.97 12.39 -16.27
CA ASN A 140 6.66 11.80 -17.58
C ASN A 140 7.76 10.81 -18.01
N ALA A 141 7.52 10.06 -19.09
CA ALA A 141 8.44 9.04 -19.63
C ALA A 141 9.82 9.58 -20.08
N ILE A 142 9.97 10.89 -20.25
CA ILE A 142 11.19 11.52 -20.80
C ILE A 142 11.99 12.19 -19.69
N THR A 143 11.32 12.76 -18.68
CA THR A 143 11.95 13.51 -17.60
C THR A 143 11.72 12.79 -16.27
N SER A 144 12.81 12.32 -15.68
CA SER A 144 12.78 11.82 -14.30
C SER A 144 12.34 12.94 -13.35
N VAL A 145 11.54 12.60 -12.34
CA VAL A 145 11.29 13.48 -11.22
C VAL A 145 12.55 13.51 -10.36
N THR A 146 13.20 14.66 -10.26
CA THR A 146 14.49 14.82 -9.58
C THR A 146 14.44 15.84 -8.44
N THR A 147 13.28 16.41 -8.16
CA THR A 147 13.05 17.39 -7.09
C THR A 147 11.83 17.00 -6.29
N SER A 148 11.88 17.26 -5.00
CA SER A 148 10.71 17.09 -4.13
C SER A 148 9.60 18.09 -4.50
N ALA A 149 8.35 17.75 -4.19
CA ALA A 149 7.19 18.58 -4.46
C ALA A 149 6.16 18.46 -3.32
N VAL A 150 5.34 19.49 -3.15
CA VAL A 150 4.15 19.44 -2.30
C VAL A 150 2.95 19.83 -3.14
N ALA A 151 2.06 18.88 -3.39
CA ALA A 151 0.78 19.09 -4.07
C ALA A 151 -0.29 19.38 -3.01
N LYS A 152 -0.74 20.64 -2.97
CA LYS A 152 -1.65 21.13 -1.92
C LYS A 152 -3.08 20.64 -2.14
N GLY A 153 -3.69 20.03 -1.10
CA GLY A 153 -5.06 19.54 -1.10
C GLY A 153 -5.37 18.60 -2.27
N SER A 154 -4.37 17.84 -2.73
CA SER A 154 -4.43 17.08 -3.99
C SER A 154 -4.66 15.58 -3.81
N ALA A 155 -4.56 15.05 -2.58
CA ALA A 155 -4.90 13.66 -2.30
C ALA A 155 -6.40 13.41 -2.53
N TYR A 156 -6.74 12.23 -3.02
CA TYR A 156 -8.12 11.83 -3.19
C TYR A 156 -8.67 11.29 -1.87
N HIS A 157 -9.61 12.01 -1.27
CA HIS A 157 -10.28 11.62 -0.03
C HIS A 157 -11.45 10.70 -0.34
N VAL A 158 -11.40 9.47 0.14
CA VAL A 158 -12.38 8.40 -0.09
C VAL A 158 -13.12 8.15 1.21
N VAL A 159 -14.42 8.46 1.22
CA VAL A 159 -15.29 8.29 2.39
C VAL A 159 -16.43 7.35 2.06
N SER A 160 -16.65 6.35 2.90
CA SER A 160 -17.73 5.38 2.74
C SER A 160 -18.69 5.45 3.93
N ASP A 161 -19.98 5.24 3.66
CA ASP A 161 -21.02 5.13 4.71
C ASP A 161 -20.99 3.78 5.43
N ARG A 162 -20.22 2.81 4.92
CA ARG A 162 -20.01 1.46 5.49
C ARG A 162 -18.57 1.01 5.35
N PRO A 163 -18.10 0.07 6.18
CA PRO A 163 -16.74 -0.45 6.07
C PRO A 163 -16.44 -1.08 4.71
N VAL A 164 -15.36 -0.61 4.10
CA VAL A 164 -14.84 -1.08 2.81
C VAL A 164 -13.35 -1.33 2.90
N VAL A 165 -12.77 -1.87 1.85
CA VAL A 165 -11.32 -1.93 1.63
C VAL A 165 -11.00 -1.14 0.38
N VAL A 166 -9.89 -0.42 0.38
CA VAL A 166 -9.46 0.39 -0.75
C VAL A 166 -8.06 0.00 -1.20
N TYR A 167 -7.92 -0.22 -2.49
CA TYR A 167 -6.65 -0.43 -3.17
C TYR A 167 -6.44 0.70 -4.16
N GLN A 168 -5.20 1.12 -4.38
CA GLN A 168 -4.83 1.99 -5.49
C GLN A 168 -3.98 1.25 -6.51
N PHE A 169 -4.13 1.65 -7.78
CA PHE A 169 -3.40 1.12 -8.92
C PHE A 169 -2.80 2.26 -9.74
N SER A 170 -1.55 2.11 -10.05
CA SER A 170 -0.75 3.13 -10.74
C SER A 170 -0.13 2.61 -12.04
N PRO A 171 -0.91 2.46 -13.14
CA PRO A 171 -2.37 2.46 -13.29
C PRO A 171 -3.00 1.05 -13.15
N LEU A 172 -4.35 0.96 -13.21
CA LEU A 172 -5.04 -0.33 -13.21
C LEU A 172 -4.90 -1.04 -14.56
N GLN A 173 -5.21 -0.36 -15.66
CA GLN A 173 -5.14 -0.95 -16.98
C GLN A 173 -3.69 -1.09 -17.45
N PHE A 174 -3.30 -2.27 -17.89
CA PHE A 174 -2.04 -2.43 -18.59
C PHE A 174 -2.19 -2.38 -20.12
N ARG A 175 -3.39 -2.55 -20.65
CA ARG A 175 -3.75 -2.39 -22.07
C ARG A 175 -4.61 -1.15 -22.29
N ALA A 176 -4.55 -0.59 -23.49
CA ALA A 176 -5.39 0.53 -23.90
C ALA A 176 -6.84 0.08 -24.17
N GLN A 177 -7.51 -0.41 -23.09
CA GLN A 177 -8.90 -0.89 -23.13
C GLN A 177 -9.59 -0.62 -21.78
N GLY A 178 -10.93 -0.60 -21.80
CA GLY A 178 -11.72 -0.34 -20.59
C GLY A 178 -11.62 1.13 -20.13
N GLY A 179 -11.72 1.36 -18.83
CA GLY A 179 -11.83 2.69 -18.24
C GLY A 179 -13.27 3.18 -18.15
N ASP A 180 -13.46 4.46 -17.85
CA ASP A 180 -14.77 5.07 -17.76
C ASP A 180 -15.57 4.96 -19.07
N PRO A 181 -16.91 4.91 -19.03
CA PRO A 181 -17.74 4.89 -20.23
C PRO A 181 -17.40 6.07 -21.15
N GLY A 182 -17.02 5.73 -22.40
CA GLY A 182 -16.62 6.73 -23.40
C GLY A 182 -15.17 7.15 -23.39
N LYS A 183 -14.30 6.54 -22.56
CA LYS A 183 -12.85 6.78 -22.57
C LYS A 183 -12.27 6.55 -23.97
N SER A 184 -11.50 7.53 -24.46
CA SER A 184 -10.78 7.45 -25.72
C SER A 184 -9.35 7.02 -25.49
N TRP A 185 -8.94 5.96 -26.16
CA TRP A 185 -7.56 5.47 -26.17
C TRP A 185 -6.73 5.97 -27.38
N SER A 186 -7.27 6.91 -28.17
CA SER A 186 -6.63 7.41 -29.38
C SER A 186 -5.27 8.11 -29.13
N GLY A 187 -5.03 8.59 -27.90
CA GLY A 187 -3.75 9.16 -27.48
C GLY A 187 -2.67 8.13 -27.11
N CYS A 188 -3.04 6.85 -26.99
CA CYS A 188 -2.12 5.80 -26.61
C CYS A 188 -1.12 5.50 -27.72
N ARG A 189 0.18 5.54 -27.40
CA ARG A 189 1.27 5.32 -28.35
C ARG A 189 1.86 3.94 -28.18
N LYS A 190 1.77 3.11 -29.21
CA LYS A 190 2.45 1.80 -29.24
C LYS A 190 3.95 1.99 -29.18
N GLN A 191 4.62 1.19 -28.36
CA GLN A 191 6.07 1.09 -28.42
C GLN A 191 6.51 0.31 -29.66
N LEU A 192 7.75 0.53 -30.10
CA LEU A 192 8.29 -0.13 -31.29
C LEU A 192 8.26 -1.66 -31.11
N GLY A 193 7.59 -2.33 -32.05
CA GLY A 193 7.45 -3.79 -32.03
C GLY A 193 6.30 -4.34 -31.21
N ALA A 194 5.56 -3.50 -30.47
CA ALA A 194 4.40 -3.93 -29.70
C ALA A 194 3.18 -4.18 -30.61
N ASP A 195 2.44 -5.23 -30.28
CA ASP A 195 1.19 -5.60 -30.97
C ASP A 195 0.01 -4.69 -30.57
N ASP A 196 0.07 -4.11 -29.37
CA ASP A 196 -0.94 -3.21 -28.83
C ASP A 196 -0.28 -2.01 -28.10
N CYS A 197 -1.08 -1.12 -27.55
CA CYS A 197 -0.64 -0.05 -26.67
C CYS A 197 -0.76 -0.47 -25.22
N TYR A 198 0.37 -0.51 -24.51
CA TYR A 198 0.47 -0.94 -23.12
C TYR A 198 0.99 0.19 -22.23
N SER A 199 0.70 0.12 -20.93
CA SER A 199 1.21 1.05 -19.92
C SER A 199 2.71 0.82 -19.63
N TYR A 200 3.12 -0.44 -19.49
CA TYR A 200 4.48 -0.87 -19.11
C TYR A 200 5.00 -0.19 -17.83
N SER A 201 4.12 0.15 -16.93
CA SER A 201 4.49 0.86 -15.70
C SER A 201 3.33 0.79 -14.70
N ASN A 202 3.10 -0.40 -14.17
CA ASN A 202 1.98 -0.68 -13.28
C ASN A 202 2.47 -1.24 -11.94
N ASP A 203 1.85 -0.80 -10.87
CA ASP A 203 1.88 -1.48 -9.58
C ASP A 203 0.60 -1.18 -8.80
N ALA A 204 0.44 -1.79 -7.64
CA ALA A 204 -0.72 -1.66 -6.79
C ALA A 204 -0.31 -1.56 -5.33
N SER A 205 -1.11 -0.84 -4.54
CA SER A 205 -0.92 -0.73 -3.09
C SER A 205 -2.22 -0.93 -2.34
N LEU A 206 -2.14 -1.61 -1.20
CA LEU A 206 -3.22 -1.62 -0.23
C LEU A 206 -3.24 -0.29 0.52
N LEU A 207 -4.37 0.42 0.54
CA LEU A 207 -4.51 1.63 1.35
C LEU A 207 -4.94 1.30 2.78
N LEU A 208 -4.42 2.07 3.73
CA LEU A 208 -4.82 1.96 5.13
C LEU A 208 -5.90 3.01 5.44
N PRO A 209 -6.95 2.67 6.21
CA PRO A 209 -7.89 3.68 6.66
C PRO A 209 -7.22 4.65 7.63
N SER A 210 -7.66 5.91 7.65
CA SER A 210 -7.08 6.96 8.51
C SER A 210 -7.09 6.59 9.99
N THR A 211 -8.03 5.75 10.42
CA THR A 211 -8.15 5.22 11.79
C THR A 211 -7.07 4.20 12.18
N ALA A 212 -6.41 3.59 11.19
CA ALA A 212 -5.30 2.65 11.40
C ALA A 212 -3.93 3.29 11.14
N MET A 213 -3.88 4.51 10.61
CA MET A 213 -2.65 5.26 10.44
C MET A 213 -2.10 5.73 11.78
N THR A 214 -0.78 5.85 11.88
CA THR A 214 -0.06 6.43 13.04
C THR A 214 0.80 7.61 12.63
N GLY A 215 1.60 8.12 13.54
CA GLY A 215 2.62 9.14 13.25
C GLY A 215 4.03 8.55 13.10
N THR A 216 4.23 7.24 13.15
CA THR A 216 5.59 6.66 13.18
C THR A 216 5.76 5.57 12.12
N TYR A 217 6.74 5.75 11.24
CA TYR A 217 7.02 4.83 10.14
C TYR A 217 8.53 4.58 9.99
N ARG A 218 8.93 3.31 9.94
CA ARG A 218 10.20 2.93 9.36
C ARG A 218 10.01 2.90 7.85
N ILE A 219 10.67 3.80 7.12
CA ILE A 219 10.56 3.81 5.66
C ILE A 219 11.09 2.48 5.12
N MET A 220 10.24 1.77 4.40
CA MET A 220 10.54 0.52 3.71
C MET A 220 10.28 0.75 2.21
N GLY A 221 11.23 0.38 1.36
CA GLY A 221 11.13 0.61 -0.08
C GLY A 221 12.39 0.12 -0.79
N SER A 222 12.77 0.81 -1.84
CA SER A 222 13.93 0.47 -2.66
C SER A 222 14.83 1.67 -2.91
N TYR A 223 16.01 1.36 -3.44
CA TYR A 223 16.97 2.33 -3.97
C TYR A 223 16.50 2.88 -5.33
N GLY A 224 17.12 3.98 -5.78
CA GLY A 224 16.90 4.53 -7.10
C GLY A 224 17.54 3.72 -8.21
N PHE A 225 17.13 3.98 -9.45
CA PHE A 225 17.51 3.22 -10.61
C PHE A 225 18.36 4.03 -11.59
N SER A 226 19.40 3.40 -12.10
CA SER A 226 20.10 3.78 -13.32
C SER A 226 20.77 2.55 -13.92
N ARG A 227 20.73 2.42 -15.23
CA ARG A 227 21.39 1.32 -15.93
C ARG A 227 22.26 1.83 -17.06
N ARG A 228 23.23 1.04 -17.46
CA ARG A 228 24.01 1.29 -18.68
C ARG A 228 23.26 0.78 -19.91
N PRO A 229 23.53 1.33 -21.10
CA PRO A 229 23.02 0.77 -22.34
C PRO A 229 23.33 -0.72 -22.44
N ILE A 230 22.41 -1.48 -23.00
CA ILE A 230 22.60 -2.92 -23.20
C ILE A 230 23.53 -3.14 -24.40
N ASP A 231 24.51 -3.99 -24.24
CA ASP A 231 25.32 -4.54 -25.33
C ASP A 231 24.48 -5.59 -26.08
N GLU A 232 24.16 -5.33 -27.33
CA GLU A 232 23.30 -6.20 -28.15
C GLU A 232 23.87 -7.61 -28.33
N SER A 233 25.20 -7.77 -28.28
CA SER A 233 25.86 -9.07 -28.45
C SER A 233 25.80 -9.96 -27.19
N THR A 234 25.86 -9.35 -26.02
CA THR A 234 25.89 -10.05 -24.73
C THR A 234 24.55 -10.01 -23.99
N GLN A 235 23.62 -9.14 -24.41
CA GLN A 235 22.34 -8.85 -23.74
C GLN A 235 22.53 -8.41 -22.28
N LYS A 236 23.67 -7.77 -21.98
CA LYS A 236 24.04 -7.27 -20.66
C LYS A 236 24.36 -5.78 -20.68
N PRO A 237 24.29 -5.07 -19.55
CA PRO A 237 24.74 -3.69 -19.46
C PRO A 237 26.19 -3.55 -19.91
N ASP A 238 26.46 -2.62 -20.81
CA ASP A 238 27.81 -2.34 -21.33
C ASP A 238 28.62 -1.52 -20.31
N PRO A 239 29.64 -2.09 -19.67
CA PRO A 239 30.42 -1.38 -18.66
C PRO A 239 31.24 -0.22 -19.21
N THR A 240 31.40 -0.11 -20.54
CA THR A 240 32.15 0.95 -21.19
C THR A 240 31.31 2.16 -21.53
N LYS A 241 29.99 2.08 -21.41
CA LYS A 241 29.05 3.17 -21.69
C LYS A 241 28.67 3.92 -20.43
N GLU A 242 28.39 5.21 -20.57
CA GLU A 242 27.81 6.00 -19.50
C GLU A 242 26.40 5.48 -19.13
N PRO A 243 26.01 5.57 -17.84
CA PRO A 243 24.65 5.24 -17.43
C PRO A 243 23.62 6.07 -18.19
N LEU A 244 22.51 5.43 -18.56
CA LEU A 244 21.33 6.12 -19.06
C LEU A 244 20.72 6.99 -17.96
N PRO A 245 19.92 8.01 -18.31
CA PRO A 245 19.06 8.68 -17.35
C PRO A 245 18.28 7.64 -16.56
N GLY A 246 18.25 7.79 -15.25
CA GLY A 246 17.60 6.85 -14.36
C GLY A 246 16.48 7.52 -13.58
N TYR A 247 16.03 6.84 -12.54
CA TYR A 247 14.91 7.28 -11.71
C TYR A 247 15.33 7.35 -10.24
N ALA A 248 14.86 8.38 -9.56
CA ALA A 248 15.07 8.56 -8.13
C ALA A 248 14.02 7.78 -7.34
N PRO A 249 14.37 7.21 -6.18
CA PRO A 249 13.39 6.70 -5.24
C PRO A 249 12.68 7.86 -4.58
N TYR A 250 11.42 7.66 -4.21
CA TYR A 250 10.64 8.63 -3.47
C TYR A 250 9.85 7.97 -2.34
N PHE A 251 9.41 8.80 -1.40
CA PHE A 251 8.29 8.47 -0.55
C PHE A 251 7.27 9.61 -0.58
N LEU A 252 6.01 9.24 -0.43
CA LEU A 252 4.87 10.14 -0.33
C LEU A 252 4.46 10.23 1.13
N VAL A 253 4.10 11.42 1.59
CA VAL A 253 3.43 11.64 2.88
C VAL A 253 2.15 12.39 2.61
N THR A 254 1.02 11.78 2.97
CA THR A 254 -0.29 12.41 2.88
C THR A 254 -0.79 12.73 4.28
N ALA A 255 -1.03 14.00 4.56
CA ALA A 255 -1.57 14.43 5.83
C ALA A 255 -3.10 14.26 5.87
N THR A 256 -3.61 13.73 6.98
CA THR A 256 -5.05 13.58 7.22
C THR A 256 -5.66 14.74 8.00
N ARG A 257 -4.82 15.66 8.52
CA ARG A 257 -5.23 16.81 9.36
C ARG A 257 -4.35 18.01 9.09
N ASP A 258 -4.95 19.22 9.25
CA ASP A 258 -4.24 20.49 9.07
C ASP A 258 -3.10 20.68 10.05
N GLY A 259 -2.03 21.34 9.58
CA GLY A 259 -0.85 21.68 10.37
C GLY A 259 -0.10 20.46 10.89
N THR A 260 -0.09 19.35 10.15
CA THR A 260 0.69 18.15 10.49
C THR A 260 2.19 18.42 10.30
N VAL A 261 2.96 18.31 11.37
CA VAL A 261 4.42 18.47 11.33
C VAL A 261 5.07 17.10 11.15
N VAL A 262 5.85 16.97 10.07
CA VAL A 262 6.55 15.73 9.71
C VAL A 262 8.05 15.94 9.87
N ASN A 263 8.71 15.02 10.58
CA ASN A 263 10.17 14.95 10.73
C ASN A 263 10.65 13.59 10.19
N VAL A 264 11.70 13.59 9.38
CA VAL A 264 12.30 12.35 8.88
C VAL A 264 13.78 12.34 9.21
N ASN A 265 14.18 11.43 10.08
CA ASN A 265 15.57 11.09 10.33
C ASN A 265 16.06 10.20 9.20
N LEU A 266 16.87 10.76 8.31
CA LEU A 266 17.32 10.08 7.10
C LEU A 266 18.35 8.98 7.40
N GLY A 267 18.19 7.85 6.75
CA GLY A 267 19.18 6.79 6.75
C GLY A 267 20.48 7.16 6.00
N PRO A 268 21.50 6.31 6.03
CA PRO A 268 22.83 6.60 5.48
C PRO A 268 22.88 6.78 3.96
N LYS A 269 21.83 6.37 3.23
CA LYS A 269 21.66 6.59 1.79
C LYS A 269 20.49 7.54 1.46
N GLY A 270 19.77 8.00 2.49
CA GLY A 270 18.64 8.91 2.36
C GLY A 270 19.10 10.34 2.17
N GLN A 271 19.00 10.88 0.96
CA GLN A 271 19.29 12.28 0.64
C GLN A 271 18.01 12.91 0.05
N VAL A 272 17.70 14.14 0.44
CA VAL A 272 16.52 14.86 -0.08
C VAL A 272 16.94 15.89 -1.11
N ALA A 273 16.38 15.81 -2.31
CA ALA A 273 16.43 16.85 -3.31
C ALA A 273 15.38 17.93 -2.98
N ALA A 274 15.79 19.18 -2.87
CA ALA A 274 14.89 20.28 -2.53
C ALA A 274 13.77 20.48 -3.56
N GLY A 275 12.62 20.97 -3.08
CA GLY A 275 11.49 21.35 -3.94
C GLY A 275 10.19 21.45 -3.15
N GLY A 276 9.20 22.20 -3.65
CA GLY A 276 7.88 22.34 -3.03
C GLY A 276 7.89 22.86 -1.58
N GLY A 277 8.93 23.56 -1.16
CA GLY A 277 9.10 23.99 0.23
C GLY A 277 9.84 22.99 1.13
N ILE A 278 10.16 21.79 0.61
CA ILE A 278 10.95 20.78 1.30
C ILE A 278 12.44 21.12 1.13
N PRO A 279 13.24 21.27 2.21
CA PRO A 279 14.65 21.65 2.09
C PRO A 279 15.54 20.49 1.63
N ALA A 280 16.61 20.80 0.88
CA ALA A 280 17.66 19.83 0.61
C ALA A 280 18.27 19.35 1.93
N THR A 281 18.43 18.02 2.06
CA THR A 281 18.97 17.43 3.28
C THR A 281 19.91 16.28 2.92
N ALA A 282 21.10 16.29 3.47
CA ALA A 282 22.09 15.23 3.26
C ALA A 282 21.70 13.94 3.99
N ALA A 283 22.28 12.83 3.56
CA ALA A 283 22.14 11.53 4.22
C ALA A 283 22.50 11.63 5.73
N GLY A 284 21.72 10.96 6.57
CA GLY A 284 21.87 11.03 8.04
C GLY A 284 21.37 12.33 8.68
N GLY A 285 20.87 13.29 7.88
CA GLY A 285 20.27 14.52 8.38
C GLY A 285 18.79 14.35 8.74
N VAL A 286 18.18 15.46 9.20
CA VAL A 286 16.75 15.52 9.52
C VAL A 286 16.08 16.52 8.58
N VAL A 287 15.06 16.06 7.85
CA VAL A 287 14.19 16.96 7.09
C VAL A 287 12.86 17.14 7.83
N THR A 288 12.41 18.40 7.88
CA THR A 288 11.15 18.80 8.53
C THR A 288 10.30 19.60 7.56
N PHE A 289 9.02 19.31 7.50
CA PHE A 289 8.03 20.06 6.72
C PHE A 289 6.64 19.97 7.36
N THR A 290 5.73 20.86 6.96
CA THR A 290 4.36 20.91 7.48
C THR A 290 3.37 20.76 6.35
N LEU A 291 2.32 19.98 6.59
CA LEU A 291 1.25 19.68 5.63
C LEU A 291 -0.11 19.97 6.26
N ASP A 292 -1.07 20.39 5.43
CA ASP A 292 -2.48 20.44 5.78
C ASP A 292 -3.22 19.19 5.27
N ALA A 293 -4.44 18.96 5.73
CA ALA A 293 -5.26 17.81 5.32
C ALA A 293 -5.38 17.73 3.79
N GLY A 294 -5.09 16.57 3.21
CA GLY A 294 -5.08 16.33 1.77
C GLY A 294 -3.85 16.82 1.02
N ASP A 295 -2.89 17.46 1.68
CA ASP A 295 -1.60 17.76 1.07
C ASP A 295 -0.78 16.47 0.87
N ILE A 296 -0.06 16.41 -0.25
CA ILE A 296 0.88 15.32 -0.53
C ILE A 296 2.29 15.91 -0.64
N ALA A 297 3.20 15.47 0.23
CA ALA A 297 4.62 15.70 0.03
C ALA A 297 5.23 14.50 -0.70
N GLN A 298 5.75 14.70 -1.91
CA GLN A 298 6.61 13.75 -2.60
C GLN A 298 8.07 14.12 -2.33
N VAL A 299 8.70 13.36 -1.44
CA VAL A 299 10.11 13.55 -1.08
C VAL A 299 10.96 12.69 -1.98
N VAL A 300 11.82 13.32 -2.77
CA VAL A 300 12.61 12.68 -3.83
C VAL A 300 14.09 12.69 -3.47
N SER A 301 14.79 11.60 -3.78
CA SER A 301 16.24 11.47 -3.57
C SER A 301 17.05 11.73 -4.87
N GLY A 302 18.30 11.29 -4.88
CA GLY A 302 19.12 11.25 -6.10
C GLY A 302 18.80 10.05 -6.98
N VAL A 303 19.28 10.11 -8.23
CA VAL A 303 19.12 9.04 -9.21
C VAL A 303 20.17 7.96 -8.99
N GLY A 304 19.77 6.69 -9.03
CA GLY A 304 20.67 5.53 -8.96
C GLY A 304 20.72 4.83 -7.62
N ARG A 305 21.42 3.69 -7.60
CA ARG A 305 21.44 2.73 -6.47
C ARG A 305 22.08 3.23 -5.18
N ASP A 306 22.80 4.34 -5.23
CA ASP A 306 23.44 4.90 -4.05
C ASP A 306 22.47 5.70 -3.17
N TYR A 307 21.25 5.92 -3.65
CA TYR A 307 20.20 6.66 -2.98
C TYR A 307 19.04 5.75 -2.60
N ASP A 308 18.70 5.71 -1.33
CA ASP A 308 17.67 4.84 -0.75
C ASP A 308 17.13 5.46 0.53
N PHE A 309 15.84 5.72 0.60
CA PHE A 309 15.21 6.21 1.81
C PHE A 309 14.95 5.13 2.86
N SER A 310 15.08 3.85 2.46
CA SER A 310 14.81 2.75 3.37
C SER A 310 15.66 2.84 4.63
N GLY A 311 15.09 2.44 5.76
CA GLY A 311 15.72 2.54 7.06
C GLY A 311 15.56 3.91 7.73
N SER A 312 15.16 4.97 7.01
CA SER A 312 14.84 6.27 7.61
C SER A 312 13.64 6.14 8.57
N LEU A 313 13.63 6.95 9.64
CA LEU A 313 12.52 7.02 10.58
C LEU A 313 11.73 8.30 10.36
N LEU A 314 10.48 8.16 9.94
CA LEU A 314 9.52 9.25 9.85
C LEU A 314 8.71 9.32 11.14
N THR A 315 8.57 10.53 11.68
CA THR A 315 7.66 10.83 12.78
C THR A 315 6.79 12.04 12.42
N ALA A 316 5.51 11.96 12.74
CA ALA A 316 4.54 13.04 12.56
C ALA A 316 3.75 13.24 13.86
N ASP A 317 3.35 14.48 14.13
CA ASP A 317 2.55 14.82 15.32
C ASP A 317 1.05 14.43 15.16
N LYS A 318 0.64 14.04 13.95
CA LYS A 318 -0.69 13.55 13.61
C LYS A 318 -0.58 12.37 12.64
N PRO A 319 -1.62 11.51 12.55
CA PRO A 319 -1.60 10.37 11.63
C PRO A 319 -1.40 10.80 10.18
N VAL A 320 -0.53 10.08 9.48
CA VAL A 320 -0.22 10.29 8.05
C VAL A 320 -0.22 8.96 7.30
N GLN A 321 -0.48 9.00 6.00
CA GLN A 321 -0.18 7.88 5.11
C GLN A 321 1.23 8.03 4.54
N VAL A 322 1.94 6.92 4.43
CA VAL A 322 3.26 6.87 3.80
C VAL A 322 3.25 5.79 2.71
N ILE A 323 3.68 6.17 1.50
CA ILE A 323 3.84 5.25 0.36
C ILE A 323 5.27 5.42 -0.16
N THR A 324 5.94 4.32 -0.50
CA THR A 324 7.26 4.35 -1.15
C THR A 324 7.17 3.87 -2.57
N GLY A 325 8.03 4.40 -3.45
CA GLY A 325 8.06 3.95 -4.83
C GLY A 325 9.29 4.40 -5.61
N VAL A 326 9.41 3.82 -6.80
CA VAL A 326 10.39 4.21 -7.83
C VAL A 326 9.67 4.22 -9.19
N PRO A 327 9.78 5.29 -10.00
CA PRO A 327 9.04 5.37 -11.26
C PRO A 327 9.33 4.25 -12.27
N CYS A 328 10.54 3.67 -12.24
CA CYS A 328 10.93 2.48 -12.99
C CYS A 328 12.22 1.91 -12.41
N ILE A 329 12.26 0.60 -12.16
CA ILE A 329 13.44 -0.08 -11.61
C ILE A 329 13.52 -1.53 -12.10
N ASP A 330 14.72 -2.03 -12.38
CA ASP A 330 14.98 -3.46 -12.61
C ASP A 330 15.19 -4.20 -11.28
N PHE A 331 14.61 -5.38 -11.12
CA PHE A 331 14.91 -6.27 -10.00
C PHE A 331 15.25 -7.70 -10.47
N PRO A 332 16.38 -8.28 -10.00
CA PRO A 332 17.52 -7.54 -9.45
C PRO A 332 18.08 -6.55 -10.47
N LEU A 333 18.92 -5.62 -10.03
CA LEU A 333 19.53 -4.66 -10.96
C LEU A 333 20.19 -5.37 -12.13
N ASP A 334 20.09 -4.74 -13.32
CA ASP A 334 20.59 -5.26 -14.59
C ASP A 334 19.79 -6.47 -15.15
N VAL A 335 18.61 -6.75 -14.61
CA VAL A 335 17.64 -7.73 -15.17
C VAL A 335 16.53 -6.99 -15.90
N ILE A 336 16.41 -7.23 -17.20
CA ILE A 336 15.38 -6.59 -18.04
C ILE A 336 14.00 -7.17 -17.68
N ALA A 337 12.95 -6.38 -17.59
CA ALA A 337 12.83 -4.95 -17.83
C ALA A 337 12.48 -4.21 -16.54
N CYS A 338 12.44 -2.84 -16.61
CA CYS A 338 12.07 -2.04 -15.45
C CYS A 338 10.57 -1.74 -15.43
N ASP A 339 9.98 -1.77 -14.24
CA ASP A 339 8.61 -1.34 -13.99
C ASP A 339 8.54 -0.32 -12.85
N HIS A 340 7.41 0.37 -12.76
CA HIS A 340 7.04 1.14 -11.59
C HIS A 340 6.85 0.20 -10.39
N ILE A 341 7.32 0.63 -9.24
CA ILE A 341 7.04 -0.05 -7.97
C ILE A 341 6.49 0.94 -6.97
N GLU A 342 5.45 0.53 -6.24
CA GLU A 342 4.93 1.28 -5.10
C GLU A 342 4.33 0.36 -4.04
N GLU A 343 4.34 0.75 -2.77
CA GLU A 343 3.55 0.11 -1.72
C GLU A 343 3.37 1.04 -0.52
N THR A 344 2.22 0.92 0.14
CA THR A 344 1.92 1.59 1.41
C THR A 344 2.79 1.02 2.52
N VAL A 345 3.53 1.88 3.19
CA VAL A 345 4.37 1.51 4.33
C VAL A 345 3.48 1.28 5.54
N PHE A 346 3.64 0.15 6.22
CA PHE A 346 2.92 -0.13 7.45
C PHE A 346 3.45 0.72 8.61
N PRO A 347 2.59 1.21 9.52
CA PRO A 347 3.03 1.86 10.74
C PRO A 347 4.07 1.01 11.50
N ALA A 348 5.10 1.64 12.04
CA ALA A 348 6.19 0.92 12.70
C ALA A 348 5.71 0.09 13.90
N GLU A 349 4.65 0.52 14.54
CA GLU A 349 3.99 -0.15 15.68
C GLU A 349 3.22 -1.42 15.27
N THR A 350 2.94 -1.60 13.98
CA THR A 350 2.25 -2.79 13.45
C THR A 350 3.19 -3.84 12.90
N LEU A 351 4.49 -3.56 12.83
CA LEU A 351 5.51 -4.53 12.45
C LEU A 351 5.62 -5.63 13.51
N GLY A 352 5.84 -6.86 13.06
CA GLY A 352 5.89 -8.03 13.93
C GLY A 352 7.28 -8.62 14.06
N LYS A 353 7.30 -9.78 14.71
CA LYS A 353 8.52 -10.57 14.99
C LYS A 353 8.56 -11.87 14.19
N HIS A 354 7.48 -12.25 13.54
CA HIS A 354 7.33 -13.55 12.89
C HIS A 354 6.73 -13.38 11.49
N TYR A 355 7.46 -13.86 10.49
CA TYR A 355 7.04 -13.83 9.10
C TYR A 355 7.24 -15.19 8.44
N VAL A 356 6.32 -15.53 7.54
CA VAL A 356 6.49 -16.65 6.61
C VAL A 356 6.54 -16.04 5.21
N VAL A 357 7.63 -16.27 4.51
CA VAL A 357 7.91 -15.67 3.21
C VAL A 357 7.91 -16.78 2.17
N ALA A 358 6.88 -16.77 1.33
CA ALA A 358 6.72 -17.73 0.26
C ALA A 358 7.27 -17.18 -1.06
N MET A 359 7.87 -18.03 -1.87
CA MET A 359 8.18 -17.73 -3.26
C MET A 359 6.87 -17.40 -4.00
N PRO A 360 6.80 -16.34 -4.82
CA PRO A 360 5.60 -16.01 -5.55
C PRO A 360 5.28 -17.04 -6.64
N SER A 361 3.99 -17.13 -6.98
CA SER A 361 3.55 -17.74 -8.24
C SER A 361 4.18 -17.02 -9.41
N GLY A 362 4.68 -17.75 -10.39
CA GLY A 362 5.23 -17.18 -11.63
C GLY A 362 4.25 -17.20 -12.79
N PRO A 363 4.54 -16.50 -13.89
CA PRO A 363 3.61 -16.33 -15.00
C PRO A 363 3.24 -17.62 -15.75
N THR A 364 3.95 -18.71 -15.49
CA THR A 364 3.73 -20.03 -16.12
C THR A 364 3.28 -21.10 -15.12
N ASP A 365 2.60 -20.70 -14.06
CA ASP A 365 2.11 -21.56 -12.96
C ASP A 365 3.24 -22.23 -12.12
N ALA A 366 4.51 -21.93 -12.40
CA ALA A 366 5.66 -22.38 -11.60
C ALA A 366 6.00 -21.34 -10.55
N LYS A 367 6.58 -21.76 -9.42
CA LYS A 367 7.18 -20.84 -8.45
C LYS A 367 8.40 -20.17 -9.07
N VAL A 368 8.55 -18.87 -8.79
CA VAL A 368 9.74 -18.10 -9.20
C VAL A 368 10.45 -17.52 -7.98
N GLY A 369 11.74 -17.21 -8.11
CA GLY A 369 12.44 -16.43 -7.09
C GLY A 369 11.91 -15.02 -6.98
N HIS A 370 12.28 -14.35 -5.90
CA HIS A 370 12.01 -12.94 -5.68
C HIS A 370 13.18 -12.29 -4.93
N VAL A 371 13.30 -10.97 -4.98
CA VAL A 371 14.25 -10.28 -4.10
C VAL A 371 13.58 -10.04 -2.76
N VAL A 372 14.30 -10.31 -1.68
CA VAL A 372 13.84 -10.09 -0.29
C VAL A 372 14.72 -9.07 0.39
N ARG A 373 14.10 -8.08 1.04
CA ARG A 373 14.77 -7.05 1.84
C ARG A 373 14.27 -7.06 3.27
N PHE A 374 15.19 -6.94 4.22
CA PHE A 374 14.91 -6.83 5.64
C PHE A 374 15.13 -5.40 6.10
N TYR A 375 14.23 -4.90 6.95
CA TYR A 375 14.27 -3.55 7.50
C TYR A 375 14.28 -3.60 9.02
N GLY A 376 15.37 -3.17 9.63
CA GLY A 376 15.54 -3.15 11.08
C GLY A 376 14.69 -2.06 11.73
N ASN A 377 13.82 -2.43 12.65
CA ASN A 377 12.99 -1.50 13.40
C ASN A 377 13.53 -1.23 14.81
N VAL A 378 14.23 -2.20 15.41
CA VAL A 378 14.77 -2.16 16.78
C VAL A 378 16.22 -2.60 16.78
N ASP A 379 17.06 -1.95 17.60
CA ASP A 379 18.47 -2.32 17.77
C ASP A 379 18.63 -3.71 18.37
N GLY A 380 19.61 -4.48 17.86
CA GLY A 380 19.99 -5.77 18.40
C GLY A 380 19.01 -6.91 18.11
N THR A 381 18.14 -6.76 17.11
CA THR A 381 17.24 -7.82 16.68
C THR A 381 18.01 -9.04 16.18
N THR A 382 17.80 -10.19 16.79
CA THR A 382 18.38 -11.48 16.37
C THR A 382 17.35 -12.29 15.61
N LEU A 383 17.73 -12.82 14.44
CA LEU A 383 16.84 -13.55 13.54
C LEU A 383 17.17 -15.03 13.49
N THR A 384 16.15 -15.88 13.57
CA THR A 384 16.20 -17.33 13.38
C THR A 384 15.35 -17.73 12.18
N TYR A 385 15.79 -18.77 11.47
CA TYR A 385 15.17 -19.17 10.20
C TYR A 385 14.87 -20.67 10.16
N LYS A 386 13.78 -21.03 9.48
CA LYS A 386 13.43 -22.41 9.13
C LYS A 386 13.02 -22.49 7.65
N PRO A 387 13.39 -23.55 6.92
CA PRO A 387 14.25 -24.65 7.32
C PRO A 387 15.72 -24.22 7.46
N GLN A 388 16.10 -23.11 6.84
CA GLN A 388 17.46 -22.54 6.86
C GLN A 388 17.43 -21.08 6.50
N ARG A 389 18.46 -20.33 6.89
CA ARG A 389 18.63 -18.94 6.49
C ARG A 389 18.96 -18.88 5.00
N PRO A 390 18.16 -18.14 4.18
CA PRO A 390 18.51 -17.92 2.78
C PRO A 390 19.85 -17.19 2.65
N ALA A 391 20.59 -17.48 1.58
CA ALA A 391 21.86 -16.81 1.31
C ALA A 391 21.65 -15.30 1.23
N GLY A 392 22.58 -14.52 1.79
CA GLY A 392 22.51 -13.06 1.81
C GLY A 392 21.59 -12.47 2.89
N CYS A 393 20.66 -13.23 3.47
CA CYS A 393 19.77 -12.72 4.52
C CYS A 393 20.51 -12.52 5.85
N PRO A 394 20.10 -11.52 6.67
CA PRO A 394 20.81 -11.16 7.90
C PRO A 394 20.58 -12.17 9.03
N ALA A 395 21.54 -12.28 9.97
CA ALA A 395 21.34 -12.97 11.24
C ALA A 395 20.91 -12.00 12.34
N THR A 396 21.23 -10.72 12.18
CA THR A 396 20.91 -9.66 13.14
C THR A 396 20.58 -8.38 12.39
N LEU A 397 19.79 -7.49 13.02
CA LEU A 397 19.46 -6.16 12.52
C LEU A 397 19.60 -5.14 13.64
N SER A 398 20.00 -3.93 13.28
CA SER A 398 19.88 -2.73 14.11
C SER A 398 18.78 -1.83 13.57
N ALA A 399 18.30 -0.89 14.38
CA ALA A 399 17.33 0.10 13.93
C ALA A 399 17.86 0.89 12.73
N GLY A 400 17.10 0.95 11.65
CA GLY A 400 17.47 1.60 10.40
C GLY A 400 18.32 0.75 9.45
N ASP A 401 18.75 -0.46 9.83
CA ASP A 401 19.42 -1.37 8.90
C ASP A 401 18.50 -1.77 7.74
N VAL A 402 19.10 -1.85 6.55
CA VAL A 402 18.46 -2.39 5.35
C VAL A 402 19.38 -3.43 4.74
N VAL A 403 18.91 -4.67 4.70
CA VAL A 403 19.69 -5.80 4.15
C VAL A 403 18.91 -6.44 3.02
N GLU A 404 19.46 -6.37 1.80
CA GLU A 404 18.92 -7.09 0.64
C GLU A 404 19.59 -8.46 0.55
N CYS A 405 18.76 -9.53 0.62
CA CYS A 405 19.23 -10.89 0.48
C CYS A 405 19.69 -11.23 -0.96
N GLY A 406 19.28 -10.42 -1.94
CA GLY A 406 19.32 -10.78 -3.35
C GLY A 406 18.15 -11.69 -3.72
N GLU A 407 18.32 -12.47 -4.80
CA GLU A 407 17.31 -13.42 -5.27
C GLU A 407 17.20 -14.61 -4.30
N VAL A 408 16.00 -14.79 -3.73
CA VAL A 408 15.67 -15.90 -2.83
C VAL A 408 14.77 -16.88 -3.57
N GLY A 409 15.19 -18.15 -3.64
CA GLY A 409 14.51 -19.24 -4.35
C GLY A 409 14.00 -20.34 -3.43
N ILE A 410 13.65 -20.01 -2.19
CA ILE A 410 13.06 -20.94 -1.22
C ILE A 410 11.94 -20.26 -0.44
N ASP A 411 10.94 -21.04 -0.06
CA ASP A 411 9.98 -20.65 0.97
C ASP A 411 10.67 -20.75 2.34
N PHE A 412 10.46 -19.80 3.26
CA PHE A 412 11.08 -19.83 4.58
C PHE A 412 10.24 -19.11 5.64
N GLU A 413 10.47 -19.50 6.89
CA GLU A 413 9.97 -18.85 8.09
C GLU A 413 11.12 -18.07 8.73
N VAL A 414 10.85 -16.91 9.29
CA VAL A 414 11.82 -16.12 10.05
C VAL A 414 11.17 -15.54 11.30
N GLU A 415 11.84 -15.70 12.43
CA GLU A 415 11.45 -15.14 13.72
C GLU A 415 12.56 -14.24 14.26
N GLY A 416 12.17 -13.07 14.77
CA GLY A 416 13.04 -12.14 15.48
C GLY A 416 12.66 -12.02 16.96
N ASP A 417 13.62 -11.69 17.80
CA ASP A 417 13.36 -11.34 19.20
C ASP A 417 12.73 -9.93 19.35
N HIS A 418 12.86 -9.08 18.32
CA HIS A 418 12.21 -7.77 18.21
C HIS A 418 11.52 -7.61 16.86
N ALA A 419 10.67 -6.58 16.73
CA ALA A 419 9.95 -6.27 15.50
C ALA A 419 10.87 -5.78 14.37
N PHE A 420 10.59 -6.23 13.14
CA PHE A 420 11.30 -5.85 11.91
C PHE A 420 10.34 -5.86 10.72
N GLY A 421 10.77 -5.36 9.57
CA GLY A 421 9.99 -5.40 8.33
C GLY A 421 10.62 -6.32 7.29
N VAL A 422 9.78 -6.86 6.39
CA VAL A 422 10.20 -7.67 5.24
C VAL A 422 9.52 -7.17 3.98
N GLY A 423 10.31 -6.78 2.98
CA GLY A 423 9.83 -6.42 1.65
C GLY A 423 10.15 -7.51 0.64
N THR A 424 9.27 -7.69 -0.32
CA THR A 424 9.40 -8.64 -1.41
C THR A 424 9.24 -7.93 -2.74
N PHE A 425 10.07 -8.28 -3.72
CA PHE A 425 10.06 -7.66 -5.04
C PHE A 425 10.03 -8.75 -6.10
N LEU A 426 9.08 -8.68 -7.03
CA LEU A 426 9.04 -9.56 -8.18
C LEU A 426 10.26 -9.30 -9.08
N LEU A 427 10.70 -10.34 -9.75
CA LEU A 427 11.85 -10.25 -10.67
C LEU A 427 11.41 -9.75 -12.05
N GLY A 428 12.32 -9.05 -12.72
CA GLY A 428 12.12 -8.61 -14.10
C GLY A 428 11.86 -9.76 -15.08
N ALA A 429 11.18 -9.44 -16.17
CA ALA A 429 10.67 -10.39 -17.17
C ALA A 429 11.70 -11.43 -17.65
N SER A 430 12.95 -11.02 -17.87
CA SER A 430 14.00 -11.94 -18.33
C SER A 430 14.37 -13.05 -17.33
N LYS A 431 13.87 -12.98 -16.09
CA LYS A 431 14.07 -13.98 -15.04
C LYS A 431 12.85 -14.88 -14.84
N VAL A 432 11.65 -14.34 -15.00
CA VAL A 432 10.42 -15.05 -14.65
C VAL A 432 9.75 -15.70 -15.86
N ASP A 433 9.98 -15.17 -17.08
CA ASP A 433 9.42 -15.74 -18.30
C ASP A 433 10.44 -16.64 -19.02
N PRO A 434 10.21 -17.97 -19.04
CA PRO A 434 11.12 -18.90 -19.75
C PRO A 434 11.10 -18.72 -21.26
N GLN A 435 10.12 -17.96 -21.80
CA GLN A 435 10.01 -17.63 -23.23
C GLN A 435 10.42 -16.18 -23.53
N PHE A 436 11.18 -15.57 -22.63
CA PHE A 436 11.62 -14.18 -22.75
C PHE A 436 12.21 -13.84 -24.11
N THR A 437 11.74 -12.76 -24.69
CA THR A 437 12.35 -12.06 -25.82
C THR A 437 12.24 -10.56 -25.60
N LEU A 438 13.11 -9.76 -26.21
CA LEU A 438 13.05 -8.30 -26.12
C LEU A 438 11.79 -7.67 -26.75
N LEU A 439 10.98 -8.44 -27.47
CA LEU A 439 9.75 -7.96 -28.10
C LEU A 439 8.48 -8.49 -27.42
N LYS A 440 8.60 -9.57 -26.65
CA LYS A 440 7.48 -10.21 -25.99
C LYS A 440 7.96 -10.97 -24.77
N SER A 441 7.44 -10.63 -23.63
CA SER A 441 7.66 -11.36 -22.39
C SER A 441 6.57 -11.04 -21.37
N MET A 442 6.43 -11.86 -20.35
CA MET A 442 5.51 -11.65 -19.25
C MET A 442 6.26 -11.32 -17.97
N GLY A 443 5.69 -10.42 -17.20
CA GLY A 443 6.20 -10.05 -15.90
C GLY A 443 7.17 -8.88 -15.95
N ASP A 444 7.33 -8.27 -14.78
CA ASP A 444 8.24 -7.16 -14.50
C ASP A 444 8.36 -6.98 -12.98
N PRO A 445 9.23 -6.11 -12.47
CA PRO A 445 9.27 -5.80 -11.05
C PRO A 445 7.94 -5.27 -10.49
N SER A 446 7.68 -5.61 -9.24
CA SER A 446 6.60 -5.06 -8.42
C SER A 446 6.99 -5.16 -6.96
N GLN A 447 6.54 -4.25 -6.10
CA GLN A 447 6.90 -4.20 -4.69
C GLN A 447 5.72 -4.60 -3.81
N SER A 448 6.00 -5.37 -2.74
CA SER A 448 5.05 -5.58 -1.66
C SER A 448 5.75 -5.78 -0.31
N PHE A 449 5.00 -5.72 0.78
CA PHE A 449 5.51 -6.05 2.11
C PHE A 449 4.85 -7.32 2.64
N ALA A 450 5.67 -8.21 3.22
CA ALA A 450 5.15 -9.38 3.89
C ALA A 450 4.37 -8.97 5.15
N VAL A 451 3.21 -9.57 5.33
CA VAL A 451 2.39 -9.39 6.52
C VAL A 451 2.92 -10.30 7.62
N THR A 452 3.13 -9.78 8.81
CA THR A 452 3.50 -10.61 9.98
C THR A 452 2.37 -11.55 10.37
N VAL A 453 2.70 -12.73 10.85
CA VAL A 453 1.72 -13.75 11.29
C VAL A 453 0.69 -13.19 12.29
N ALA A 454 1.12 -12.30 13.18
CA ALA A 454 0.23 -11.67 14.17
C ALA A 454 -0.86 -10.77 13.56
N GLN A 455 -0.73 -10.40 12.29
CA GLN A 455 -1.68 -9.55 11.56
C GLN A 455 -2.55 -10.33 10.55
N TYR A 456 -2.44 -11.66 10.52
CA TYR A 456 -3.22 -12.51 9.62
C TYR A 456 -4.71 -12.45 9.91
N ARG A 457 -5.54 -12.71 8.87
CA ARG A 457 -7.01 -12.66 8.94
C ARG A 457 -7.64 -13.96 8.41
N GLN A 458 -8.95 -14.12 8.64
CA GLN A 458 -9.71 -15.27 8.16
C GLN A 458 -10.60 -14.98 6.95
N LYS A 459 -10.79 -13.68 6.61
CA LYS A 459 -11.57 -13.26 5.46
C LYS A 459 -10.87 -12.12 4.73
N TYR A 460 -10.85 -12.23 3.42
CA TYR A 460 -10.32 -11.24 2.50
C TYR A 460 -11.27 -11.02 1.34
N VAL A 461 -11.47 -9.76 0.94
CA VAL A 461 -12.07 -9.38 -0.34
C VAL A 461 -11.05 -8.54 -1.08
N PHE A 462 -10.67 -8.96 -2.27
CA PHE A 462 -9.56 -8.36 -3.01
C PHE A 462 -9.82 -8.31 -4.51
N LEU A 463 -9.02 -7.52 -5.25
CA LEU A 463 -9.12 -7.35 -6.70
C LEU A 463 -7.97 -8.08 -7.41
N ALA A 464 -8.30 -8.91 -8.39
CA ALA A 464 -7.39 -9.31 -9.45
C ALA A 464 -7.85 -8.67 -10.77
N PRO A 465 -7.12 -7.69 -11.33
CA PRO A 465 -7.51 -7.04 -12.58
C PRO A 465 -7.73 -8.05 -13.71
N THR A 466 -8.83 -7.92 -14.44
CA THR A 466 -9.25 -8.92 -15.44
C THR A 466 -8.57 -8.79 -16.80
N ASP A 467 -7.81 -7.71 -17.02
CA ASP A 467 -7.07 -7.47 -18.27
C ASP A 467 -5.63 -8.03 -18.24
N TYR A 468 -5.12 -8.45 -17.09
CA TYR A 468 -3.84 -9.13 -16.97
C TYR A 468 -3.91 -10.55 -17.57
N THR A 469 -2.77 -11.05 -18.06
CA THR A 469 -2.70 -12.37 -18.69
C THR A 469 -2.96 -13.49 -17.68
N VAL A 470 -2.46 -13.32 -16.45
CA VAL A 470 -2.67 -14.26 -15.35
C VAL A 470 -2.54 -13.53 -14.02
N SER A 471 -3.40 -13.89 -13.06
CA SER A 471 -3.36 -13.41 -11.69
C SER A 471 -3.43 -14.58 -10.71
N TYR A 472 -2.85 -14.38 -9.51
CA TYR A 472 -2.78 -15.38 -8.45
C TYR A 472 -3.11 -14.76 -7.09
N VAL A 473 -3.56 -15.60 -6.18
CA VAL A 473 -3.48 -15.36 -4.74
C VAL A 473 -2.58 -16.42 -4.12
N ASP A 474 -1.48 -15.96 -3.52
CA ASP A 474 -0.57 -16.79 -2.75
C ASP A 474 -0.96 -16.72 -1.28
N VAL A 475 -1.31 -17.85 -0.68
CA VAL A 475 -1.85 -17.95 0.67
C VAL A 475 -0.85 -18.65 1.57
N ILE A 476 -0.61 -18.11 2.76
CA ILE A 476 0.18 -18.71 3.83
C ILE A 476 -0.76 -19.11 4.95
N ALA A 477 -0.73 -20.37 5.36
CA ALA A 477 -1.63 -20.93 6.34
C ALA A 477 -0.91 -21.90 7.29
N SER A 478 -1.42 -22.02 8.53
CA SER A 478 -0.97 -23.05 9.47
C SER A 478 -1.58 -24.41 9.14
N GLU A 479 -1.01 -25.48 9.68
CA GLU A 479 -1.49 -26.85 9.48
C GLU A 479 -2.99 -27.00 9.81
N GLY A 480 -3.70 -27.75 8.95
CA GLY A 480 -5.12 -28.07 9.12
C GLY A 480 -6.07 -26.91 8.81
N THR A 481 -5.59 -25.81 8.22
CA THR A 481 -6.44 -24.73 7.73
C THR A 481 -7.29 -25.20 6.56
N LYS A 482 -8.59 -24.82 6.55
CA LYS A 482 -9.49 -24.95 5.42
C LYS A 482 -9.56 -23.62 4.67
N LEU A 483 -9.53 -23.68 3.35
CA LEU A 483 -9.61 -22.52 2.47
C LEU A 483 -10.80 -22.63 1.52
N THR A 484 -11.55 -21.54 1.41
CA THR A 484 -12.64 -21.40 0.42
C THR A 484 -12.37 -20.13 -0.39
N LEU A 485 -12.25 -20.25 -1.71
CA LEU A 485 -12.10 -19.12 -2.63
C LEU A 485 -13.36 -19.05 -3.51
N ASP A 486 -14.05 -17.91 -3.47
CA ASP A 486 -15.29 -17.66 -4.23
C ASP A 486 -16.36 -18.75 -4.05
N GLY A 487 -16.42 -19.33 -2.85
CA GLY A 487 -17.36 -20.41 -2.51
C GLY A 487 -16.85 -21.83 -2.75
N GLU A 488 -15.72 -22.01 -3.44
CA GLU A 488 -15.13 -23.31 -3.75
C GLU A 488 -14.05 -23.72 -2.74
N ASP A 489 -14.05 -24.98 -2.30
CA ASP A 489 -13.00 -25.51 -1.42
C ASP A 489 -11.69 -25.68 -2.20
N VAL A 490 -10.68 -24.88 -1.83
CA VAL A 490 -9.34 -24.89 -2.41
C VAL A 490 -8.28 -25.40 -1.42
N SER A 491 -8.69 -26.03 -0.32
CA SER A 491 -7.79 -26.52 0.73
C SER A 491 -6.72 -27.48 0.22
N SER A 492 -7.02 -28.25 -0.84
CA SER A 492 -6.07 -29.19 -1.45
C SER A 492 -4.88 -28.51 -2.15
N SER A 493 -4.93 -27.19 -2.38
CA SER A 493 -3.82 -26.42 -2.94
C SER A 493 -2.72 -26.13 -1.91
N LEU A 494 -2.98 -26.35 -0.62
CA LEU A 494 -2.00 -26.14 0.44
C LEU A 494 -0.90 -27.20 0.37
N ALA A 495 0.34 -26.76 0.17
CA ALA A 495 1.53 -27.57 0.18
C ALA A 495 2.45 -27.19 1.36
N PRO A 496 3.08 -28.14 2.07
CA PRO A 496 3.92 -27.82 3.21
C PRO A 496 5.16 -27.03 2.80
N ILE A 497 5.52 -26.04 3.64
CA ILE A 497 6.83 -25.37 3.59
C ILE A 497 7.77 -26.24 4.44
N GLY A 498 8.64 -27.00 3.78
CA GLY A 498 9.46 -28.02 4.41
C GLY A 498 10.27 -27.49 5.60
N GLY A 499 10.23 -28.22 6.72
CA GLY A 499 10.94 -27.86 7.96
C GLY A 499 10.26 -26.77 8.79
N THR A 500 9.03 -26.42 8.48
CA THR A 500 8.17 -25.50 9.24
C THR A 500 6.80 -26.14 9.50
N ASP A 501 5.98 -25.51 10.32
CA ASP A 501 4.56 -25.89 10.54
C ASP A 501 3.60 -25.13 9.60
N TRP A 502 4.16 -24.49 8.59
CA TRP A 502 3.42 -23.64 7.64
C TRP A 502 3.23 -24.30 6.29
N PHE A 503 2.17 -23.86 5.62
CA PHE A 503 1.77 -24.30 4.28
C PHE A 503 1.61 -23.08 3.38
N ALA A 504 1.88 -23.25 2.10
CA ALA A 504 1.59 -22.25 1.07
C ALA A 504 0.67 -22.83 0.00
N ALA A 505 -0.38 -22.10 -0.36
CA ALA A 505 -1.17 -22.36 -1.55
C ALA A 505 -0.91 -21.25 -2.59
N ARG A 506 -0.79 -21.64 -3.86
CA ARG A 506 -0.60 -20.73 -4.99
C ARG A 506 -1.74 -20.96 -5.96
N ILE A 507 -2.74 -20.08 -5.90
CA ILE A 507 -4.02 -20.31 -6.55
C ILE A 507 -4.18 -19.33 -7.69
N LYS A 508 -4.27 -19.88 -8.91
CA LYS A 508 -4.57 -19.10 -10.10
C LYS A 508 -6.00 -18.59 -10.04
N LEU A 509 -6.18 -17.30 -10.28
CA LEU A 509 -7.47 -16.64 -10.23
C LEU A 509 -8.16 -16.68 -11.60
N ALA A 510 -9.46 -16.94 -11.59
CA ALA A 510 -10.28 -16.81 -12.77
C ALA A 510 -10.70 -15.34 -12.98
N PRO A 511 -10.81 -14.84 -14.22
CA PRO A 511 -11.26 -13.48 -14.49
C PRO A 511 -12.78 -13.34 -14.35
N VAL A 512 -13.31 -13.57 -13.15
CA VAL A 512 -14.75 -13.53 -12.82
C VAL A 512 -15.08 -12.28 -12.00
N ASN A 513 -16.36 -11.93 -11.90
CA ASN A 513 -16.88 -10.86 -11.03
C ASN A 513 -16.11 -9.53 -11.16
N ASP A 514 -15.75 -9.12 -12.38
CA ASP A 514 -14.91 -7.93 -12.64
C ASP A 514 -13.59 -7.92 -11.86
N GLY A 515 -13.10 -9.10 -11.46
CA GLY A 515 -11.87 -9.30 -10.70
C GLY A 515 -12.06 -9.30 -9.18
N ALA A 516 -13.30 -9.25 -8.69
CA ALA A 516 -13.60 -9.39 -7.26
C ALA A 516 -13.47 -10.85 -6.81
N HIS A 517 -12.68 -11.08 -5.77
CA HIS A 517 -12.50 -12.40 -5.16
C HIS A 517 -12.70 -12.34 -3.65
N THR A 518 -13.23 -13.42 -3.09
CA THR A 518 -13.39 -13.59 -1.64
C THR A 518 -12.69 -14.86 -1.20
N LEU A 519 -11.71 -14.73 -0.30
CA LEU A 519 -11.08 -15.86 0.37
C LEU A 519 -11.56 -15.94 1.82
N LEU A 520 -12.00 -17.12 2.22
CA LEU A 520 -12.32 -17.46 3.60
C LEU A 520 -11.38 -18.58 4.08
N SER A 521 -10.99 -18.51 5.35
CA SER A 521 -10.13 -19.52 5.97
C SER A 521 -10.61 -19.87 7.38
N SER A 522 -10.44 -21.14 7.78
CA SER A 522 -10.84 -21.62 9.11
C SER A 522 -9.89 -21.16 10.23
N LYS A 523 -8.70 -20.68 9.88
CA LYS A 523 -7.69 -20.13 10.79
C LYS A 523 -7.10 -18.87 10.15
N PRO A 524 -6.51 -17.93 10.92
CA PRO A 524 -5.83 -16.78 10.34
C PRO A 524 -4.78 -17.19 9.31
N THR A 525 -4.81 -16.54 8.15
CA THR A 525 -3.91 -16.74 7.01
C THR A 525 -3.36 -15.42 6.52
N GLY A 526 -2.20 -15.42 5.87
CA GLY A 526 -1.66 -14.28 5.12
C GLY A 526 -1.89 -14.47 3.63
N ILE A 527 -2.13 -13.39 2.90
CA ILE A 527 -2.25 -13.47 1.44
C ILE A 527 -1.45 -12.38 0.73
N GLN A 528 -0.92 -12.75 -0.44
CA GLN A 528 -0.38 -11.84 -1.44
C GLN A 528 -1.17 -12.00 -2.73
N VAL A 529 -1.59 -10.90 -3.32
CA VAL A 529 -2.26 -10.89 -4.63
C VAL A 529 -1.28 -10.36 -5.64
N LEU A 530 -1.14 -11.06 -6.76
CA LEU A 530 -0.17 -10.69 -7.79
C LEU A 530 -0.64 -11.10 -9.18
N GLY A 531 -0.12 -10.45 -10.20
CA GLY A 531 -0.44 -10.80 -11.57
C GLY A 531 0.61 -10.33 -12.57
N TYR A 532 0.55 -10.94 -13.76
CA TYR A 532 1.49 -10.74 -14.83
C TYR A 532 0.79 -10.40 -16.14
N GLY A 533 1.32 -9.42 -16.84
CA GLY A 533 0.96 -9.04 -18.18
C GLY A 533 2.20 -8.91 -19.07
N SER A 534 2.03 -8.36 -20.27
CA SER A 534 3.14 -8.11 -21.18
C SER A 534 4.03 -7.00 -20.64
N TYR A 535 5.23 -7.36 -20.15
CA TYR A 535 6.17 -6.43 -19.51
C TYR A 535 5.53 -5.59 -18.43
N THR A 536 4.76 -6.24 -17.56
CA THR A 536 4.20 -5.61 -16.37
C THR A 536 3.79 -6.66 -15.35
N SER A 537 3.77 -6.26 -14.10
CA SER A 537 3.26 -7.03 -12.96
C SER A 537 2.56 -6.10 -12.00
N TYR A 538 1.88 -6.69 -11.04
CA TYR A 538 1.47 -6.02 -9.81
C TYR A 538 1.56 -7.03 -8.66
N GLN A 539 1.80 -6.55 -7.46
CA GLN A 539 1.59 -7.31 -6.23
C GLN A 539 1.21 -6.38 -5.09
N TYR A 540 0.43 -6.91 -4.15
CA TYR A 540 0.09 -6.19 -2.93
C TYR A 540 -0.36 -7.18 -1.84
N PRO A 541 -0.24 -6.86 -0.53
CA PRO A 541 -0.81 -7.65 0.54
C PRO A 541 -2.33 -7.54 0.48
N GLY A 542 -3.04 -8.68 0.43
CA GLY A 542 -4.49 -8.66 0.23
C GLY A 542 -5.27 -8.09 1.41
N GLY A 543 -4.62 -7.87 2.55
CA GLY A 543 -5.19 -7.28 3.75
C GLY A 543 -4.47 -7.72 5.02
N LEU A 544 -4.68 -7.00 6.12
CA LEU A 544 -4.10 -7.32 7.42
C LEU A 544 -4.87 -6.65 8.55
N ASN A 545 -4.69 -7.13 9.77
CA ASN A 545 -4.97 -6.37 10.96
C ASN A 545 -3.87 -5.32 11.15
N LEU A 546 -4.19 -4.21 11.83
CA LEU A 546 -3.26 -3.11 12.08
C LEU A 546 -3.22 -2.77 13.57
N GLY A 547 -3.33 -3.83 14.41
CA GLY A 547 -3.11 -3.71 15.83
C GLY A 547 -1.68 -3.27 16.12
N GLU A 548 -1.51 -2.36 17.07
CA GLU A 548 -0.20 -1.95 17.57
C GLU A 548 0.38 -3.09 18.42
N ILE A 549 1.30 -3.87 17.83
CA ILE A 549 1.92 -5.05 18.44
C ILE A 549 3.40 -4.83 18.79
N ALA A 550 3.95 -3.68 18.43
CA ALA A 550 5.31 -3.27 18.73
C ALA A 550 5.32 -1.85 19.33
N PRO A 551 6.31 -1.50 20.15
CA PRO A 551 6.49 -0.12 20.56
C PRO A 551 6.96 0.74 19.37
N ALA A 552 6.59 2.03 19.38
CA ALA A 552 7.11 2.99 18.42
C ALA A 552 8.66 3.06 18.54
N PRO A 553 9.40 2.94 17.42
CA PRO A 553 10.85 3.07 17.46
C PRO A 553 11.29 4.49 17.80
N VAL A 554 12.41 4.62 18.50
CA VAL A 554 12.97 5.91 18.95
C VAL A 554 14.18 6.37 18.12
N LYS A 555 14.66 5.56 17.19
CA LYS A 555 15.80 5.83 16.30
C LYS A 555 15.48 5.44 14.85
#